data_c506e8f49416dbd9247fb84fbbe79a32
#
_entry.id   c506e8f49416dbd9247fb84fbbe79a32
#
_cell.length_a   1.000
_cell.length_b   1.000
_cell.length_c   1.000
_cell.angle_alpha   90.00
_cell.angle_beta   90.00
_cell.angle_gamma   90.00
#
_symmetry.space_group_name_H-M   'P 1'
#
loop_
_entity.id
_entity.type
_entity.pdbx_description
1 polymer ?
#
loop_
_entity_poly.entity_id
_entity_poly.type
_entity_poly.pdbx_seq_one_letter_code
_entity_poly.pdbx_strand_id
1 'polypeptide(L)'
;MINKIVHSVAEALSDVKDGSTVLIGGFGTAGIPAELIDGLIEQGARDLTVVNNNAGNGDTGLAALLKTGRVRKIICSFPRQTDSWVFDGLYRSGKIELELVPQGNLAERLRAGGAGIGAFFTPTGYGTELAKNADGSPKETRRING
;
A
#
# COMPACT_ATOMS: atom_id res chain seq x y z
N MET A 1 22.19 -22.46 -9.31
CA MET A 1 20.76 -22.21 -9.03
C MET A 1 20.70 -21.21 -7.88
N ILE A 2 19.95 -20.12 -8.01
CA ILE A 2 19.80 -19.13 -6.92
C ILE A 2 18.85 -19.75 -5.88
N ASN A 3 19.33 -19.94 -4.64
CA ASN A 3 18.50 -20.35 -3.51
C ASN A 3 18.00 -19.10 -2.79
N LYS A 4 16.67 -18.95 -2.67
CA LYS A 4 16.01 -17.84 -1.97
C LYS A 4 15.28 -18.31 -0.70
N ILE A 5 15.51 -19.54 -0.27
CA ILE A 5 14.93 -20.07 0.97
C ILE A 5 15.70 -19.48 2.14
N VAL A 6 14.98 -18.87 3.06
CA VAL A 6 15.48 -18.37 4.35
C VAL A 6 14.96 -19.24 5.49
N HIS A 7 15.64 -19.21 6.64
CA HIS A 7 15.35 -20.13 7.74
C HIS A 7 14.42 -19.53 8.82
N SER A 8 14.16 -18.22 8.74
CA SER A 8 13.26 -17.55 9.70
C SER A 8 12.59 -16.34 9.09
N VAL A 9 11.47 -15.92 9.70
CA VAL A 9 10.77 -14.67 9.34
C VAL A 9 11.67 -13.45 9.62
N ALA A 10 12.43 -13.47 10.71
CA ALA A 10 13.37 -12.40 11.02
C ALA A 10 14.45 -12.24 9.95
N GLU A 11 14.99 -13.34 9.43
CA GLU A 11 15.94 -13.31 8.31
C GLU A 11 15.29 -12.75 7.05
N ALA A 12 14.05 -13.19 6.73
CA ALA A 12 13.31 -12.73 5.55
C ALA A 12 13.05 -11.21 5.57
N LEU A 13 12.91 -10.63 6.75
CA LEU A 13 12.59 -9.20 6.95
C LEU A 13 13.81 -8.34 7.30
N SER A 14 15.01 -8.91 7.34
CA SER A 14 16.23 -8.21 7.77
C SER A 14 16.56 -6.97 6.95
N ASP A 15 16.12 -6.93 5.69
CA ASP A 15 16.34 -5.81 4.77
C ASP A 15 15.31 -4.69 4.90
N VAL A 16 14.21 -4.89 5.62
CA VAL A 16 13.21 -3.84 5.85
C VAL A 16 13.75 -2.87 6.89
N LYS A 17 13.96 -1.62 6.48
CA LYS A 17 14.48 -0.53 7.31
C LYS A 17 13.40 0.52 7.57
N ASP A 18 13.67 1.42 8.51
CA ASP A 18 12.84 2.61 8.70
C ASP A 18 12.70 3.38 7.38
N GLY A 19 11.50 3.87 7.09
CA GLY A 19 11.16 4.56 5.84
C GLY A 19 10.94 3.66 4.63
N SER A 20 11.06 2.32 4.76
CA SER A 20 10.85 1.39 3.65
C SER A 20 9.44 1.46 3.09
N THR A 21 9.33 1.20 1.77
CA THR A 21 8.05 0.91 1.12
C THR A 21 7.86 -0.60 1.04
N VAL A 22 6.81 -1.11 1.68
CA VAL A 22 6.50 -2.53 1.77
C VAL A 22 5.22 -2.83 1.00
N LEU A 23 5.33 -3.71 -0.01
CA LEU A 23 4.21 -4.17 -0.81
C LEU A 23 3.67 -5.46 -0.18
N ILE A 24 2.41 -5.44 0.25
CA ILE A 24 1.77 -6.56 0.93
C ILE A 24 0.63 -7.05 0.04
N GLY A 25 0.65 -8.33 -0.34
CA GLY A 25 -0.44 -8.96 -1.09
C GLY A 25 -1.71 -9.12 -0.25
N GLY A 26 -2.80 -9.48 -0.92
CA GLY A 26 -4.08 -9.79 -0.30
C GLY A 26 -5.24 -8.90 -0.76
N PHE A 27 -6.44 -9.45 -0.59
CA PHE A 27 -7.71 -8.76 -0.87
C PHE A 27 -8.67 -9.00 0.32
N GLY A 28 -9.05 -7.95 1.00
CA GLY A 28 -9.75 -8.10 2.27
C GLY A 28 -8.82 -8.75 3.31
N THR A 29 -9.26 -9.87 3.84
CA THR A 29 -8.44 -10.73 4.73
C THR A 29 -7.83 -11.92 3.99
N ALA A 30 -8.27 -12.20 2.76
CA ALA A 30 -7.80 -13.34 1.98
C ALA A 30 -6.42 -13.07 1.36
N GLY A 31 -5.52 -14.05 1.46
CA GLY A 31 -4.18 -13.99 0.86
C GLY A 31 -3.22 -13.01 1.53
N ILE A 32 -3.55 -12.51 2.71
CA ILE A 32 -2.65 -11.68 3.51
C ILE A 32 -1.57 -12.57 4.16
N PRO A 33 -0.29 -12.23 4.04
CA PRO A 33 0.82 -12.99 4.63
C PRO A 33 0.93 -12.68 6.15
N ALA A 34 0.06 -13.27 6.96
CA ALA A 34 -0.08 -12.94 8.38
C ALA A 34 1.25 -13.07 9.15
N GLU A 35 1.96 -14.17 8.97
CA GLU A 35 3.24 -14.43 9.67
C GLU A 35 4.32 -13.38 9.33
N LEU A 36 4.38 -12.92 8.07
CA LEU A 36 5.33 -11.85 7.68
C LEU A 36 4.90 -10.50 8.27
N ILE A 37 3.61 -10.24 8.38
CA ILE A 37 3.12 -9.01 9.03
C ILE A 37 3.43 -9.03 10.52
N ASP A 38 3.20 -10.14 11.20
CA ASP A 38 3.52 -10.30 12.61
C ASP A 38 5.03 -10.15 12.84
N GLY A 39 5.86 -10.78 12.00
CA GLY A 39 7.31 -10.58 12.04
C GLY A 39 7.74 -9.13 11.77
N LEU A 40 7.06 -8.41 10.91
CA LEU A 40 7.32 -6.98 10.69
C LEU A 40 6.95 -6.13 11.92
N ILE A 41 5.88 -6.51 12.61
CA ILE A 41 5.50 -5.91 13.89
C ILE A 41 6.57 -6.19 14.97
N GLU A 42 7.09 -7.40 15.06
CA GLU A 42 8.15 -7.78 16.00
C GLU A 42 9.47 -7.08 15.68
N GLN A 43 9.85 -7.03 14.40
CA GLN A 43 11.10 -6.41 13.94
C GLN A 43 11.18 -4.91 14.30
N GLY A 44 10.07 -4.19 14.25
CA GLY A 44 9.95 -2.84 14.80
C GLY A 44 10.27 -1.69 13.86
N ALA A 45 10.50 -1.91 12.56
CA ALA A 45 10.72 -0.84 11.58
C ALA A 45 9.60 0.20 11.59
N ARG A 46 9.96 1.47 11.38
CA ARG A 46 9.09 2.64 11.52
C ARG A 46 9.02 3.47 10.25
N ASP A 47 8.13 4.44 10.24
CA ASP A 47 7.95 5.38 9.12
C ASP A 47 7.66 4.67 7.78
N LEU A 48 6.98 3.54 7.86
CA LEU A 48 6.72 2.69 6.71
C LEU A 48 5.70 3.31 5.76
N THR A 49 5.92 3.11 4.46
CA THR A 49 4.87 3.24 3.44
C THR A 49 4.39 1.84 3.07
N VAL A 50 3.12 1.56 3.28
CA VAL A 50 2.52 0.26 2.93
C VAL A 50 1.71 0.38 1.66
N VAL A 51 1.89 -0.56 0.73
CA VAL A 51 1.09 -0.69 -0.49
C VAL A 51 0.30 -1.98 -0.40
N ASN A 52 -1.03 -1.88 -0.42
CA ASN A 52 -1.95 -3.03 -0.39
C ASN A 52 -3.24 -2.67 -1.12
N ASN A 53 -4.10 -3.62 -1.41
CA ASN A 53 -5.42 -3.35 -1.99
C ASN A 53 -6.36 -2.61 -1.02
N ASN A 54 -6.22 -2.85 0.28
CA ASN A 54 -7.04 -2.26 1.34
C ASN A 54 -6.17 -1.72 2.49
N ALA A 55 -6.81 -1.27 3.58
CA ALA A 55 -6.14 -0.73 4.76
C ALA A 55 -6.39 -1.58 6.03
N GLY A 56 -6.59 -2.87 5.85
CA GLY A 56 -6.88 -3.79 6.95
C GLY A 56 -8.35 -3.83 7.35
N ASN A 57 -8.72 -4.89 8.06
CA ASN A 57 -10.05 -5.13 8.57
C ASN A 57 -9.96 -5.75 9.97
N GLY A 58 -10.83 -5.36 10.88
CA GLY A 58 -10.74 -5.75 12.30
C GLY A 58 -9.50 -5.17 12.97
N ASP A 59 -8.76 -6.03 13.70
CA ASP A 59 -7.57 -5.65 14.47
C ASP A 59 -6.39 -6.62 14.30
N THR A 60 -6.43 -7.49 13.30
CA THR A 60 -5.39 -8.46 12.97
C THR A 60 -4.70 -8.15 11.65
N GLY A 61 -3.61 -8.83 11.33
CA GLY A 61 -2.88 -8.68 10.09
C GLY A 61 -2.52 -7.23 9.81
N LEU A 62 -2.90 -6.71 8.62
CA LEU A 62 -2.58 -5.34 8.23
C LEU A 62 -3.15 -4.29 9.21
N ALA A 63 -4.35 -4.51 9.76
CA ALA A 63 -4.92 -3.61 10.76
C ALA A 63 -4.08 -3.58 12.04
N ALA A 64 -3.54 -4.72 12.49
CA ALA A 64 -2.62 -4.79 13.62
C ALA A 64 -1.33 -3.98 13.35
N LEU A 65 -0.75 -4.10 12.15
CA LEU A 65 0.40 -3.30 11.76
C LEU A 65 0.10 -1.79 11.80
N LEU A 66 -1.04 -1.36 11.25
CA LEU A 66 -1.45 0.05 11.31
C LEU A 66 -1.63 0.55 12.75
N LYS A 67 -2.21 -0.29 13.61
CA LYS A 67 -2.46 0.02 15.04
C LYS A 67 -1.16 0.31 15.81
N THR A 68 -0.02 -0.19 15.36
CA THR A 68 1.29 0.13 15.98
C THR A 68 1.70 1.61 15.82
N GLY A 69 1.07 2.36 14.91
CA GLY A 69 1.45 3.73 14.58
C GLY A 69 2.78 3.87 13.82
N ARG A 70 3.33 2.76 13.29
CA ARG A 70 4.61 2.74 12.57
C ARG A 70 4.47 2.88 11.05
N VAL A 71 3.25 2.87 10.55
CA VAL A 71 2.94 3.13 9.14
C VAL A 71 2.58 4.60 8.98
N ARG A 72 3.43 5.36 8.29
CA ARG A 72 3.19 6.77 7.99
C ARG A 72 2.19 6.93 6.87
N LYS A 73 2.28 6.09 5.84
CA LYS A 73 1.49 6.21 4.61
C LYS A 73 0.95 4.87 4.17
N ILE A 74 -0.30 4.85 3.74
CA ILE A 74 -0.88 3.71 3.02
C ILE A 74 -1.29 4.12 1.60
N ILE A 75 -0.90 3.32 0.62
CA ILE A 75 -1.29 3.43 -0.78
C ILE A 75 -2.20 2.26 -1.09
N CYS A 76 -3.48 2.50 -1.34
CA CYS A 76 -4.45 1.44 -1.55
C CYS A 76 -5.60 1.87 -2.46
N SER A 77 -6.39 0.90 -2.93
CA SER A 77 -7.53 1.16 -3.80
C SER A 77 -8.86 1.20 -3.06
N PHE A 78 -8.97 0.49 -1.94
CA PHE A 78 -10.20 0.35 -1.18
C PHE A 78 -9.90 0.36 0.33
N PRO A 79 -9.66 1.56 0.92
CA PRO A 79 -9.20 1.67 2.31
C PRO A 79 -10.22 1.19 3.34
N ARG A 80 -11.51 1.31 3.06
CA ARG A 80 -12.60 0.97 3.98
C ARG A 80 -13.27 -0.32 3.58
N GLN A 81 -13.39 -1.20 4.56
CA GLN A 81 -14.17 -2.43 4.51
C GLN A 81 -15.23 -2.39 5.63
N THR A 82 -15.91 -3.50 5.85
CA THR A 82 -17.00 -3.57 6.86
C THR A 82 -16.52 -3.19 8.26
N ASP A 83 -15.28 -3.54 8.61
CA ASP A 83 -14.71 -3.39 9.95
C ASP A 83 -13.37 -2.66 9.93
N SER A 84 -13.33 -1.45 9.36
CA SER A 84 -12.11 -0.65 9.14
C SER A 84 -11.85 0.38 10.24
N TRP A 85 -12.28 0.12 11.45
CA TRP A 85 -12.22 1.10 12.55
C TRP A 85 -10.79 1.54 12.90
N VAL A 86 -9.77 0.67 12.77
CA VAL A 86 -8.36 1.03 13.00
C VAL A 86 -7.93 2.08 12.00
N PHE A 87 -8.09 1.81 10.69
CA PHE A 87 -7.74 2.77 9.65
C PHE A 87 -8.54 4.07 9.80
N ASP A 88 -9.85 4.00 10.00
CA ASP A 88 -10.71 5.18 10.14
C ASP A 88 -10.28 6.08 11.31
N GLY A 89 -9.91 5.49 12.44
CA GLY A 89 -9.40 6.22 13.60
C GLY A 89 -8.09 6.94 13.30
N LEU A 90 -7.13 6.28 12.66
CA LEU A 90 -5.85 6.86 12.29
C LEU A 90 -6.00 7.96 11.22
N TYR A 91 -6.82 7.72 10.20
CA TYR A 91 -7.04 8.67 9.12
C TYR A 91 -7.72 9.95 9.62
N ARG A 92 -8.80 9.83 10.39
CA ARG A 92 -9.53 10.99 10.96
C ARG A 92 -8.69 11.80 11.96
N SER A 93 -7.75 11.16 12.64
CA SER A 93 -6.83 11.84 13.56
C SER A 93 -5.57 12.39 12.89
N GLY A 94 -5.44 12.26 11.57
CA GLY A 94 -4.27 12.73 10.82
C GLY A 94 -2.98 11.95 11.10
N LYS A 95 -3.09 10.74 11.65
CA LYS A 95 -1.93 9.90 12.01
C LYS A 95 -1.47 8.96 10.90
N ILE A 96 -2.18 8.89 9.79
CA ILE A 96 -1.79 8.14 8.60
C ILE A 96 -2.13 8.94 7.35
N GLU A 97 -1.21 8.97 6.41
CA GLU A 97 -1.44 9.52 5.07
C GLU A 97 -2.09 8.45 4.18
N LEU A 98 -3.12 8.83 3.42
CA LEU A 98 -3.75 7.99 2.42
C LEU A 98 -3.43 8.48 1.02
N GLU A 99 -2.91 7.59 0.18
CA GLU A 99 -2.92 7.75 -1.28
C GLU A 99 -3.90 6.76 -1.88
N LEU A 100 -5.05 7.29 -2.34
CA LEU A 100 -6.07 6.48 -2.98
C LEU A 100 -5.74 6.28 -4.46
N VAL A 101 -5.60 5.03 -4.89
CA VAL A 101 -5.24 4.66 -6.26
C VAL A 101 -6.23 3.62 -6.77
N PRO A 102 -6.91 3.82 -7.91
CA PRO A 102 -7.77 2.77 -8.49
C PRO A 102 -7.01 1.45 -8.62
N GLN A 103 -7.68 0.33 -8.33
CA GLN A 103 -7.02 -0.98 -8.25
C GLN A 103 -6.23 -1.35 -9.51
N GLY A 104 -6.82 -1.14 -10.70
CA GLY A 104 -6.11 -1.38 -11.96
C GLY A 104 -4.87 -0.49 -12.13
N ASN A 105 -4.95 0.77 -11.69
CA ASN A 105 -3.81 1.67 -11.73
C ASN A 105 -2.73 1.25 -10.73
N LEU A 106 -3.12 0.73 -9.56
CA LEU A 106 -2.17 0.20 -8.58
C LEU A 106 -1.42 -1.01 -9.14
N ALA A 107 -2.15 -1.96 -9.73
CA ALA A 107 -1.56 -3.13 -10.39
C ALA A 107 -0.61 -2.72 -11.54
N GLU A 108 -1.02 -1.75 -12.37
CA GLU A 108 -0.19 -1.28 -13.47
C GLU A 108 1.06 -0.51 -12.97
N ARG A 109 0.98 0.25 -11.88
CA ARG A 109 2.16 0.85 -11.25
C ARG A 109 3.19 -0.20 -10.84
N LEU A 110 2.75 -1.32 -10.25
CA LEU A 110 3.62 -2.44 -9.87
C LEU A 110 4.26 -3.08 -11.09
N ARG A 111 3.45 -3.35 -12.14
CA ARG A 111 3.95 -3.90 -13.39
C ARG A 111 4.95 -2.96 -14.07
N ALA A 112 4.62 -1.68 -14.20
CA ALA A 112 5.47 -0.68 -14.82
C ALA A 112 6.80 -0.53 -14.08
N GLY A 113 6.77 -0.45 -12.75
CA GLY A 113 7.97 -0.40 -11.92
C GLY A 113 8.89 -1.60 -12.13
N GLY A 114 8.33 -2.83 -12.16
CA GLY A 114 9.09 -4.05 -12.42
C GLY A 114 9.64 -4.14 -13.86
N ALA A 115 9.03 -3.44 -14.81
CA ALA A 115 9.45 -3.42 -16.21
C ALA A 115 10.34 -2.22 -16.57
N GLY A 116 10.67 -1.35 -15.60
CA GLY A 116 11.46 -0.13 -15.86
C GLY A 116 10.70 0.96 -16.63
N ILE A 117 9.35 0.93 -16.63
CA ILE A 117 8.50 1.93 -17.25
C ILE A 117 8.24 3.05 -16.25
N GLY A 118 8.71 4.27 -16.54
CA GLY A 118 8.63 5.40 -15.61
C GLY A 118 7.24 6.01 -15.47
N ALA A 119 6.38 5.91 -16.49
CA ALA A 119 5.02 6.44 -16.46
C ALA A 119 4.13 5.78 -17.51
N PHE A 120 2.80 5.85 -17.28
CA PHE A 120 1.80 5.39 -18.24
C PHE A 120 0.56 6.30 -18.18
N PHE A 121 -0.20 6.33 -19.27
CA PHE A 121 -1.50 7.00 -19.34
C PHE A 121 -2.63 5.98 -19.22
N THR A 122 -3.71 6.35 -18.54
CA THR A 122 -4.89 5.53 -18.33
C THR A 122 -6.13 6.41 -18.29
N PRO A 123 -7.27 5.97 -18.84
CA PRO A 123 -8.53 6.69 -18.69
C PRO A 123 -9.14 6.57 -17.29
N THR A 124 -8.64 5.63 -16.46
CA THR A 124 -9.20 5.36 -15.13
C THR A 124 -8.97 6.54 -14.20
N GLY A 125 -10.06 7.06 -13.65
CA GLY A 125 -10.05 8.22 -12.75
C GLY A 125 -10.09 9.58 -13.48
N TYR A 126 -10.08 9.60 -14.82
CA TYR A 126 -10.23 10.85 -15.57
C TYR A 126 -11.53 11.58 -15.21
N GLY A 127 -11.48 12.90 -15.03
CA GLY A 127 -12.64 13.71 -14.64
C GLY A 127 -13.01 13.63 -13.16
N THR A 128 -12.24 12.92 -12.34
CA THR A 128 -12.43 12.85 -10.88
C THR A 128 -11.30 13.56 -10.13
N GLU A 129 -11.41 13.67 -8.80
CA GLU A 129 -10.32 14.18 -7.94
C GLU A 129 -9.02 13.37 -8.07
N LEU A 130 -9.08 12.11 -8.48
CA LEU A 130 -7.90 11.26 -8.71
C LEU A 130 -7.08 11.71 -9.94
N ALA A 131 -7.65 12.53 -10.82
CA ALA A 131 -6.95 13.16 -11.95
C ALA A 131 -6.21 14.46 -11.57
N LYS A 132 -6.14 14.79 -10.28
CA LYS A 132 -5.42 15.95 -9.76
C LYS A 132 -4.16 15.53 -9.01
N ASN A 133 -3.19 16.43 -8.97
CA ASN A 133 -2.03 16.34 -8.10
C ASN A 133 -2.40 16.76 -6.67
N ALA A 134 -1.49 16.57 -5.71
CA ALA A 134 -1.71 16.93 -4.31
C ALA A 134 -1.96 18.44 -4.10
N ASP A 135 -1.45 19.29 -4.98
CA ASP A 135 -1.65 20.74 -4.98
C ASP A 135 -2.98 21.18 -5.66
N GLY A 136 -3.79 20.20 -6.11
CA GLY A 136 -5.05 20.45 -6.82
C GLY A 136 -4.90 20.73 -8.32
N SER A 137 -3.68 20.86 -8.84
CA SER A 137 -3.44 21.01 -10.28
C SER A 137 -3.82 19.73 -11.05
N PRO A 138 -4.28 19.84 -12.31
CA PRO A 138 -4.57 18.66 -13.11
C PRO A 138 -3.30 17.88 -13.41
N LYS A 139 -3.37 16.54 -13.39
CA LYS A 139 -2.32 15.68 -13.91
C LYS A 139 -2.21 15.85 -15.43
N GLU A 140 -1.02 15.58 -15.97
CA GLU A 140 -0.81 15.56 -17.43
C GLU A 140 -1.83 14.63 -18.09
N THR A 141 -2.43 15.08 -19.17
CA THR A 141 -3.40 14.30 -19.95
C THR A 141 -2.95 14.21 -21.40
N ARG A 142 -3.29 13.09 -22.04
CA ARG A 142 -3.08 12.90 -23.48
C ARG A 142 -4.36 12.37 -24.12
N ARG A 143 -4.68 12.90 -25.31
CA ARG A 143 -5.72 12.35 -26.14
C ARG A 143 -5.09 11.32 -27.09
N ILE A 144 -5.69 10.12 -27.14
CA ILE A 144 -5.23 9.02 -27.98
C ILE A 144 -6.36 8.64 -28.90
N ASN A 145 -6.11 8.67 -30.22
CA ASN A 145 -7.07 8.32 -31.27
C ASN A 145 -8.33 9.22 -31.33
N GLY A 146 -8.16 10.50 -31.21
CA GLY A 146 -9.22 11.49 -31.43
C GLY A 146 -9.58 12.29 -30.20
#